data_fc3e9c4b0ba85ab76a910943c9cf5497
#
_entry.id   fc3e9c4b0ba85ab76a910943c9cf5497
#
_cell.length_a   1.000
_cell.length_b   1.000
_cell.length_c   1.000
_cell.angle_alpha   90.00
_cell.angle_beta   90.00
_cell.angle_gamma   90.00
#
_symmetry.space_group_name_H-M   'P 1'
#
loop_
_entity.id
_entity.type
_entity.pdbx_description
1 polymer ?
#
loop_
_entity_poly.entity_id
_entity_poly.type
_entity_poly.pdbx_seq_one_letter_code
_entity_poly.pdbx_strand_id
1 'polypeptide(L)'
;MAKQAKMVVDKAFSISKIDKRIYGSFIEHLGRAVYDGIYQPGHPLSNADGFRKDVIDLVKELDVPIVRYPGGNFVSNFYWEDSVGPVEERPHRLELAWKSLEKNEVGLHEFKKWADAANSEVMVAGNLGTRGITDACNLLEYCNHPGGTKYSDLRIKHGQKDPYGFKTWCLGNEMDGPWQIGHKTMDEYGRLAEETAKAMKLIDPSIEFVVCGSSNKDMPTFALWEDHVLSHTYDYVDYLSLHTYYGNRSDDSNDFLAKSDDMDEFIHTIIATCDYVKAKKRSKKNMYLSFDEWNVWYHSNAADNDITENHPWQIAPPLLEDIYNFEDALLVGLMLIVLIRHSDRVKVACLAQLINVIAPIMTDPNGGGSWKQTIFYPFMHASKYGRGVALQPVISSTEHETSGHGSITDVEAVAVYNEEKEEVTIFAVNRNLKEDIVLNTDVRSFEGYRVAEHIVLESDDLKVVNAFGQENVKPKTTQQTTMDNGELTSMLHKASWNVIRLVKDNK
;
A
#
# COMPACT_ATOMS: atom_id res chain seq x y z
N MET A 1 -14.52 18.63 30.55
CA MET A 1 -13.23 18.00 30.96
C MET A 1 -12.88 17.02 29.86
N ALA A 2 -11.62 16.95 29.40
CA ALA A 2 -11.21 15.95 28.41
C ALA A 2 -11.51 14.55 28.92
N LYS A 3 -11.92 13.64 27.99
CA LYS A 3 -12.08 12.22 28.29
C LYS A 3 -10.74 11.60 28.68
N GLN A 4 -10.78 10.44 29.31
CA GLN A 4 -9.58 9.71 29.74
C GLN A 4 -9.49 8.37 29.04
N ALA A 5 -8.29 8.02 28.57
CA ALA A 5 -7.94 6.68 28.10
C ALA A 5 -6.67 6.20 28.81
N LYS A 6 -6.53 4.88 28.94
CA LYS A 6 -5.36 4.23 29.51
C LYS A 6 -4.78 3.26 28.51
N MET A 7 -3.45 3.20 28.46
CA MET A 7 -2.73 2.27 27.62
C MET A 7 -1.54 1.67 28.36
N VAL A 8 -1.22 0.43 28.08
CA VAL A 8 0.02 -0.22 28.54
C VAL A 8 0.80 -0.64 27.32
N VAL A 9 2.05 -0.22 27.21
CA VAL A 9 3.00 -0.64 26.18
C VAL A 9 4.16 -1.36 26.85
N ASP A 10 4.33 -2.64 26.56
CA ASP A 10 5.36 -3.46 27.18
C ASP A 10 6.11 -4.30 26.14
N LYS A 11 7.44 -4.43 26.30
CA LYS A 11 8.29 -5.26 25.46
C LYS A 11 7.86 -6.74 25.42
N ALA A 12 7.23 -7.22 26.50
CA ALA A 12 6.75 -8.59 26.59
C ALA A 12 5.58 -8.88 25.65
N PHE A 13 4.84 -7.84 25.21
CA PHE A 13 3.69 -7.97 24.31
C PHE A 13 4.10 -7.77 22.84
N SER A 14 5.18 -8.44 22.43
CA SER A 14 5.64 -8.37 21.04
C SER A 14 4.73 -9.19 20.12
N ILE A 15 4.35 -8.58 18.98
CA ILE A 15 3.61 -9.25 17.91
C ILE A 15 4.61 -9.92 16.96
N SER A 16 5.40 -9.14 16.25
CA SER A 16 6.44 -9.65 15.34
C SER A 16 7.39 -8.54 14.90
N LYS A 17 8.51 -8.95 14.28
CA LYS A 17 9.31 -8.02 13.48
C LYS A 17 8.52 -7.60 12.25
N ILE A 18 8.40 -6.30 12.05
CA ILE A 18 7.71 -5.69 10.91
C ILE A 18 8.58 -5.87 9.66
N ASP A 19 7.99 -6.42 8.59
CA ASP A 19 8.61 -6.37 7.26
C ASP A 19 8.43 -4.95 6.70
N LYS A 20 9.54 -4.32 6.25
CA LYS A 20 9.49 -2.95 5.70
C LYS A 20 8.49 -2.82 4.53
N ARG A 21 8.22 -3.92 3.80
CA ARG A 21 7.35 -3.96 2.62
C ARG A 21 5.86 -3.70 2.93
N ILE A 22 5.46 -3.66 4.21
CA ILE A 22 4.09 -3.19 4.57
C ILE A 22 3.88 -1.69 4.30
N TYR A 23 4.95 -0.95 4.06
CA TYR A 23 4.93 0.47 3.65
C TYR A 23 5.18 0.62 2.15
N GLY A 24 4.84 -0.38 1.36
CA GLY A 24 4.90 -0.35 -0.10
C GLY A 24 3.85 0.55 -0.73
N SER A 25 3.96 0.74 -2.02
CA SER A 25 2.96 1.44 -2.81
C SER A 25 2.79 0.80 -4.18
N PHE A 26 2.00 1.42 -5.05
CA PHE A 26 1.58 0.85 -6.30
C PHE A 26 1.59 1.90 -7.42
N ILE A 27 2.03 1.53 -8.59
CA ILE A 27 1.94 2.32 -9.83
C ILE A 27 1.40 1.42 -10.93
N GLU A 28 0.30 1.84 -11.53
CA GLU A 28 -0.34 1.24 -12.68
C GLU A 28 -0.25 2.16 -13.89
N HIS A 29 -0.22 1.61 -15.11
CA HIS A 29 -0.46 2.37 -16.33
C HIS A 29 -1.93 2.78 -16.42
N LEU A 30 -2.29 3.71 -15.56
CA LEU A 30 -3.63 4.25 -15.37
C LEU A 30 -3.54 5.76 -15.20
N GLY A 31 -4.42 6.48 -15.87
CA GLY A 31 -4.48 7.93 -15.72
C GLY A 31 -3.12 8.59 -15.89
N ARG A 32 -2.81 9.55 -15.04
CA ARG A 32 -1.53 10.25 -15.02
C ARG A 32 -0.52 9.68 -14.00
N ALA A 33 -0.63 8.40 -13.62
CA ALA A 33 0.34 7.82 -12.69
C ALA A 33 1.73 7.68 -13.31
N VAL A 34 1.81 7.19 -14.54
CA VAL A 34 3.05 7.03 -15.29
C VAL A 34 3.36 8.29 -16.10
N TYR A 35 2.59 8.56 -17.15
CA TYR A 35 2.76 9.76 -17.98
C TYR A 35 2.18 10.98 -17.26
N ASP A 36 2.93 12.10 -17.27
CA ASP A 36 2.68 13.30 -16.47
C ASP A 36 2.74 13.12 -14.94
N GLY A 37 3.02 11.89 -14.50
CA GLY A 37 3.28 11.52 -13.11
C GLY A 37 4.76 11.29 -12.85
N ILE A 38 5.21 10.03 -12.92
CA ILE A 38 6.64 9.70 -12.73
C ILE A 38 7.50 10.09 -13.94
N TYR A 39 6.92 10.09 -15.14
CA TYR A 39 7.61 10.30 -16.41
C TYR A 39 6.95 11.43 -17.21
N GLN A 40 7.74 12.48 -17.47
CA GLN A 40 7.32 13.65 -18.23
C GLN A 40 8.53 14.27 -18.93
N PRO A 41 8.99 13.69 -20.06
CA PRO A 41 10.15 14.22 -20.78
C PRO A 41 9.90 15.65 -21.25
N GLY A 42 10.92 16.50 -21.14
CA GLY A 42 10.83 17.92 -21.48
C GLY A 42 10.27 18.83 -20.38
N HIS A 43 9.76 18.29 -19.28
CA HIS A 43 9.37 19.10 -18.12
C HIS A 43 10.62 19.69 -17.42
N PRO A 44 10.60 20.95 -16.93
CA PRO A 44 11.77 21.59 -16.29
C PRO A 44 12.31 20.83 -15.06
N LEU A 45 11.45 20.11 -14.36
CA LEU A 45 11.81 19.31 -13.18
C LEU A 45 12.17 17.87 -13.51
N SER A 46 12.18 17.46 -14.78
CA SER A 46 12.59 16.11 -15.18
C SER A 46 14.11 16.00 -15.33
N ASN A 47 14.62 14.79 -15.11
CA ASN A 47 16.02 14.43 -15.38
C ASN A 47 16.22 14.10 -16.87
N ALA A 48 17.44 13.73 -17.25
CA ALA A 48 17.77 13.37 -18.63
C ALA A 48 17.05 12.11 -19.16
N ASP A 49 16.60 11.23 -18.27
CA ASP A 49 15.80 10.05 -18.59
C ASP A 49 14.28 10.35 -18.69
N GLY A 50 13.87 11.59 -18.49
CA GLY A 50 12.46 12.01 -18.53
C GLY A 50 11.70 11.84 -17.19
N PHE A 51 12.36 11.40 -16.13
CA PHE A 51 11.70 11.21 -14.82
C PHE A 51 11.64 12.50 -14.02
N ARG A 52 10.48 12.78 -13.40
CA ARG A 52 10.22 13.93 -12.51
C ARG A 52 11.05 13.79 -11.23
N LYS A 53 12.06 14.65 -11.05
CA LYS A 53 12.93 14.67 -9.85
C LYS A 53 12.17 15.05 -8.59
N ASP A 54 11.29 16.03 -8.68
CA ASP A 54 10.45 16.47 -7.57
C ASP A 54 9.53 15.33 -7.05
N VAL A 55 9.01 14.49 -7.95
CA VAL A 55 8.24 13.29 -7.58
C VAL A 55 9.15 12.26 -6.91
N ILE A 56 10.33 11.97 -7.48
CA ILE A 56 11.31 11.04 -6.87
C ILE A 56 11.69 11.50 -5.46
N ASP A 57 11.89 12.80 -5.24
CA ASP A 57 12.25 13.35 -3.93
C ASP A 57 11.13 13.14 -2.91
N LEU A 58 9.86 13.33 -3.30
CA LEU A 58 8.71 13.04 -2.44
C LEU A 58 8.55 11.54 -2.15
N VAL A 59 8.81 10.66 -3.13
CA VAL A 59 8.78 9.19 -2.92
C VAL A 59 9.87 8.77 -1.92
N LYS A 60 11.06 9.36 -2.02
CA LYS A 60 12.14 9.16 -1.02
C LYS A 60 11.76 9.70 0.36
N GLU A 61 11.04 10.82 0.42
CA GLU A 61 10.53 11.36 1.67
C GLU A 61 9.49 10.43 2.32
N LEU A 62 8.63 9.79 1.52
CA LEU A 62 7.73 8.72 1.99
C LEU A 62 8.48 7.47 2.46
N ASP A 63 9.71 7.26 2.02
CA ASP A 63 10.55 6.08 2.29
C ASP A 63 9.86 4.77 1.88
N VAL A 64 9.32 4.74 0.65
CA VAL A 64 8.60 3.59 0.06
C VAL A 64 9.57 2.48 -0.30
N PRO A 65 9.55 1.31 0.37
CA PRO A 65 10.55 0.26 0.16
C PRO A 65 10.31 -0.62 -1.05
N ILE A 66 9.07 -0.71 -1.53
CA ILE A 66 8.66 -1.56 -2.66
C ILE A 66 7.50 -0.91 -3.41
N VAL A 67 7.50 -1.01 -4.73
CA VAL A 67 6.41 -0.53 -5.59
C VAL A 67 5.93 -1.68 -6.49
N ARG A 68 4.64 -1.97 -6.44
CA ARG A 68 3.95 -2.91 -7.31
C ARG A 68 3.75 -2.29 -8.69
N TYR A 69 4.03 -3.05 -9.77
CA TYR A 69 4.03 -2.60 -11.16
C TYR A 69 3.77 -3.80 -12.11
N PRO A 70 3.19 -3.67 -13.31
CA PRO A 70 2.72 -2.45 -13.99
C PRO A 70 1.25 -2.15 -13.77
N GLY A 71 0.56 -2.92 -12.97
CA GLY A 71 -0.85 -2.72 -12.71
C GLY A 71 -1.43 -3.80 -11.81
N GLY A 72 -2.55 -3.57 -11.54
CA GLY A 72 -3.95 -3.73 -11.33
C GLY A 72 -4.66 -4.27 -12.56
N ASN A 73 -5.77 -3.65 -12.89
CA ASN A 73 -6.60 -4.10 -14.02
C ASN A 73 -5.84 -4.06 -15.36
N PHE A 74 -4.94 -3.12 -15.51
CA PHE A 74 -4.07 -3.00 -16.68
C PHE A 74 -3.33 -4.29 -17.02
N VAL A 75 -2.81 -5.03 -16.02
CA VAL A 75 -1.93 -6.17 -16.27
C VAL A 75 -2.58 -7.28 -17.07
N SER A 76 -3.90 -7.45 -16.96
CA SER A 76 -4.63 -8.54 -17.62
C SER A 76 -4.75 -8.42 -19.13
N ASN A 77 -4.41 -7.27 -19.71
CA ASN A 77 -4.32 -7.05 -21.15
C ASN A 77 -2.92 -6.58 -21.59
N PHE A 78 -1.94 -6.59 -20.68
CA PHE A 78 -0.61 -6.10 -20.96
C PHE A 78 0.25 -7.12 -21.69
N TYR A 79 0.94 -6.65 -22.73
CA TYR A 79 1.94 -7.38 -23.50
C TYR A 79 3.32 -6.77 -23.18
N TRP A 80 4.05 -7.36 -22.26
CA TRP A 80 5.30 -6.80 -21.76
C TRP A 80 6.35 -6.61 -22.86
N GLU A 81 6.31 -7.45 -23.92
CA GLU A 81 7.21 -7.36 -25.06
C GLU A 81 7.08 -6.03 -25.82
N ASP A 82 5.89 -5.42 -25.81
CA ASP A 82 5.63 -4.14 -26.46
C ASP A 82 6.25 -2.96 -25.72
N SER A 83 6.62 -3.14 -24.46
CA SER A 83 7.19 -2.09 -23.60
C SER A 83 8.70 -2.19 -23.40
N VAL A 84 9.39 -3.01 -24.20
CA VAL A 84 10.84 -3.21 -24.12
C VAL A 84 11.52 -2.98 -25.47
N GLY A 85 12.82 -2.73 -25.48
CA GLY A 85 13.57 -2.37 -26.69
C GLY A 85 13.54 -0.87 -27.00
N PRO A 86 13.93 -0.45 -28.22
CA PRO A 86 13.93 0.96 -28.63
C PRO A 86 12.54 1.58 -28.53
N VAL A 87 12.41 2.74 -27.88
CA VAL A 87 11.12 3.37 -27.61
C VAL A 87 10.37 3.71 -28.91
N GLU A 88 11.09 4.13 -29.94
CA GLU A 88 10.54 4.48 -31.25
C GLU A 88 9.95 3.28 -32.04
N GLU A 89 10.27 2.05 -31.64
CA GLU A 89 9.76 0.82 -32.26
C GLU A 89 8.55 0.24 -31.49
N ARG A 90 8.23 0.79 -30.33
CA ARG A 90 7.16 0.26 -29.45
C ARG A 90 5.78 0.68 -29.98
N PRO A 91 4.81 -0.27 -30.05
CA PRO A 91 3.48 0.03 -30.55
C PRO A 91 2.64 0.81 -29.54
N HIS A 92 1.76 1.68 -30.02
CA HIS A 92 0.65 2.17 -29.20
C HIS A 92 -0.43 1.09 -29.14
N ARG A 93 -1.03 0.92 -27.95
CA ARG A 93 -2.08 -0.05 -27.68
C ARG A 93 -3.35 0.59 -27.14
N LEU A 94 -4.49 -0.03 -27.45
CA LEU A 94 -5.72 0.21 -26.68
C LEU A 94 -5.56 -0.44 -25.32
N GLU A 95 -5.64 0.35 -24.30
CA GLU A 95 -5.69 -0.13 -22.92
C GLU A 95 -7.18 -0.31 -22.55
N LEU A 96 -7.58 -1.56 -22.39
CA LEU A 96 -9.00 -1.91 -22.34
C LEU A 96 -9.63 -1.76 -20.95
N ALA A 97 -8.85 -1.83 -19.89
CA ALA A 97 -9.34 -1.72 -18.53
C ALA A 97 -9.87 -0.30 -18.23
N TRP A 98 -9.10 0.70 -18.61
CA TRP A 98 -9.38 2.11 -18.34
C TRP A 98 -9.77 2.91 -19.60
N LYS A 99 -9.93 2.23 -20.74
CA LYS A 99 -10.28 2.82 -22.04
C LYS A 99 -9.36 3.98 -22.43
N SER A 100 -8.06 3.77 -22.26
CA SER A 100 -7.00 4.75 -22.60
C SER A 100 -6.12 4.28 -23.76
N LEU A 101 -5.19 5.12 -24.20
CA LEU A 101 -4.13 4.77 -25.14
C LEU A 101 -2.81 4.62 -24.40
N GLU A 102 -2.25 3.41 -24.43
CA GLU A 102 -0.91 3.14 -23.90
C GLU A 102 0.14 3.35 -24.98
N LYS A 103 1.13 4.22 -24.68
CA LYS A 103 2.23 4.55 -25.60
C LYS A 103 3.42 3.57 -25.51
N ASN A 104 3.49 2.81 -24.42
CA ASN A 104 4.63 1.93 -24.12
C ASN A 104 6.00 2.63 -24.02
N GLU A 105 6.04 3.95 -23.82
CA GLU A 105 7.30 4.69 -23.65
C GLU A 105 8.01 4.33 -22.34
N VAL A 106 7.25 3.97 -21.31
CA VAL A 106 7.76 3.46 -20.03
C VAL A 106 7.44 1.98 -19.94
N GLY A 107 8.46 1.15 -19.79
CA GLY A 107 8.33 -0.28 -19.59
C GLY A 107 9.24 -0.77 -18.47
N LEU A 108 9.58 -2.06 -18.49
CA LEU A 108 10.36 -2.70 -17.43
C LEU A 108 11.71 -2.03 -17.18
N HIS A 109 12.39 -1.61 -18.24
CA HIS A 109 13.71 -1.00 -18.13
C HIS A 109 13.63 0.40 -17.53
N GLU A 110 12.73 1.24 -18.03
CA GLU A 110 12.52 2.59 -17.55
C GLU A 110 12.01 2.58 -16.10
N PHE A 111 11.05 1.68 -15.81
CA PHE A 111 10.52 1.57 -14.44
C PHE A 111 11.56 1.10 -13.44
N LYS A 112 12.43 0.12 -13.82
CA LYS A 112 13.54 -0.29 -12.97
C LYS A 112 14.51 0.86 -12.67
N LYS A 113 14.86 1.67 -13.67
CA LYS A 113 15.67 2.88 -13.48
C LYS A 113 15.03 3.88 -12.53
N TRP A 114 13.73 4.12 -12.71
CA TRP A 114 12.98 5.00 -11.82
C TRP A 114 12.95 4.47 -10.39
N ALA A 115 12.66 3.19 -10.20
CA ALA A 115 12.60 2.55 -8.88
C ALA A 115 13.96 2.62 -8.16
N ASP A 116 15.07 2.39 -8.88
CA ASP A 116 16.41 2.56 -8.32
C ASP A 116 16.68 4.01 -7.89
N ALA A 117 16.26 4.98 -8.73
CA ALA A 117 16.36 6.39 -8.39
C ALA A 117 15.51 6.77 -7.18
N ALA A 118 14.39 6.09 -6.96
CA ALA A 118 13.49 6.28 -5.81
C ALA A 118 13.89 5.45 -4.57
N ASN A 119 14.91 4.60 -4.64
CA ASN A 119 15.33 3.62 -3.61
C ASN A 119 14.26 2.57 -3.28
N SER A 120 13.45 2.18 -4.25
CA SER A 120 12.37 1.21 -4.09
C SER A 120 12.69 -0.11 -4.81
N GLU A 121 12.31 -1.22 -4.21
CA GLU A 121 12.24 -2.53 -4.87
C GLU A 121 11.01 -2.58 -5.80
N VAL A 122 11.01 -3.51 -6.76
CA VAL A 122 9.86 -3.70 -7.67
C VAL A 122 9.19 -5.04 -7.40
N MET A 123 7.87 -5.00 -7.20
CA MET A 123 6.99 -6.16 -7.16
C MET A 123 6.27 -6.25 -8.50
N VAL A 124 6.51 -7.32 -9.26
CA VAL A 124 6.02 -7.42 -10.64
C VAL A 124 4.71 -8.19 -10.68
N ALA A 125 3.69 -7.63 -11.31
CA ALA A 125 2.45 -8.34 -11.62
C ALA A 125 2.54 -8.97 -13.03
N GLY A 126 2.20 -10.26 -13.13
CA GLY A 126 2.16 -11.02 -14.38
C GLY A 126 0.75 -11.13 -14.95
N ASN A 127 0.62 -11.14 -16.27
CA ASN A 127 -0.65 -11.29 -16.95
C ASN A 127 -1.14 -12.75 -16.91
N LEU A 128 -2.03 -13.09 -15.99
CA LEU A 128 -2.77 -14.37 -15.98
C LEU A 128 -4.25 -14.22 -16.41
N GLY A 129 -4.63 -13.04 -16.88
CA GLY A 129 -5.95 -12.81 -17.48
C GLY A 129 -6.04 -13.36 -18.91
N THR A 130 -5.34 -12.71 -19.84
CA THR A 130 -5.33 -13.05 -21.26
C THR A 130 -4.13 -13.91 -21.68
N ARG A 131 -3.12 -14.05 -20.81
CA ARG A 131 -1.90 -14.85 -21.04
C ARG A 131 -1.76 -15.93 -19.96
N GLY A 132 -0.62 -16.58 -19.85
CA GLY A 132 -0.50 -17.70 -18.92
C GLY A 132 0.95 -18.14 -18.70
N ILE A 133 1.16 -19.43 -18.41
CA ILE A 133 2.41 -20.03 -17.93
C ILE A 133 3.61 -19.64 -18.79
N THR A 134 3.52 -19.83 -20.11
CA THR A 134 4.64 -19.56 -21.02
C THR A 134 5.04 -18.08 -20.99
N ASP A 135 4.06 -17.19 -20.97
CA ASP A 135 4.32 -15.76 -20.92
C ASP A 135 4.98 -15.32 -19.62
N ALA A 136 4.49 -15.79 -18.48
CA ALA A 136 5.08 -15.53 -17.18
C ALA A 136 6.53 -16.03 -17.09
N CYS A 137 6.79 -17.22 -17.65
CA CYS A 137 8.16 -17.76 -17.75
C CYS A 137 9.08 -16.91 -18.65
N ASN A 138 8.57 -16.46 -19.80
CA ASN A 138 9.32 -15.61 -20.73
C ASN A 138 9.66 -14.25 -20.10
N LEU A 139 8.69 -13.65 -19.39
CA LEU A 139 8.89 -12.41 -18.66
C LEU A 139 9.95 -12.58 -17.55
N LEU A 140 9.86 -13.64 -16.76
CA LEU A 140 10.84 -13.94 -15.72
C LEU A 140 12.24 -14.18 -16.30
N GLU A 141 12.34 -14.94 -17.41
CA GLU A 141 13.60 -15.17 -18.11
C GLU A 141 14.20 -13.85 -18.57
N TYR A 142 13.39 -12.98 -19.18
CA TYR A 142 13.82 -11.63 -19.57
C TYR A 142 14.35 -10.83 -18.38
N CYS A 143 13.63 -10.84 -17.24
CA CYS A 143 13.99 -10.04 -16.09
C CYS A 143 15.16 -10.59 -15.29
N ASN A 144 15.20 -11.89 -15.03
CA ASN A 144 16.06 -12.45 -13.98
C ASN A 144 17.16 -13.41 -14.49
N HIS A 145 17.03 -13.97 -15.70
CA HIS A 145 18.05 -14.92 -16.18
C HIS A 145 19.32 -14.19 -16.64
N PRO A 146 20.53 -14.67 -16.28
CA PRO A 146 21.78 -13.93 -16.55
C PRO A 146 22.07 -13.71 -18.02
N GLY A 147 21.88 -14.70 -18.89
CA GLY A 147 22.20 -14.66 -20.33
C GLY A 147 22.28 -16.04 -20.94
N GLY A 148 22.49 -16.10 -22.26
CA GLY A 148 22.65 -17.35 -23.00
C GLY A 148 21.32 -18.01 -23.39
N THR A 149 20.20 -17.32 -23.24
CA THR A 149 18.86 -17.78 -23.63
C THR A 149 18.12 -16.69 -24.40
N LYS A 150 17.04 -17.06 -25.08
CA LYS A 150 16.31 -16.17 -25.99
C LYS A 150 15.98 -14.81 -25.37
N TYR A 151 15.33 -14.80 -24.19
CA TYR A 151 14.82 -13.58 -23.58
C TYR A 151 15.88 -12.88 -22.72
N SER A 152 16.79 -13.60 -22.08
CA SER A 152 17.89 -12.97 -21.38
C SER A 152 18.86 -12.26 -22.35
N ASP A 153 19.14 -12.86 -23.51
CA ASP A 153 19.94 -12.23 -24.55
C ASP A 153 19.22 -11.05 -25.21
N LEU A 154 17.89 -11.13 -25.31
CA LEU A 154 17.05 -10.01 -25.76
C LEU A 154 17.17 -8.81 -24.80
N ARG A 155 17.09 -9.02 -23.47
CA ARG A 155 17.35 -7.96 -22.49
C ARG A 155 18.71 -7.33 -22.68
N ILE A 156 19.75 -8.15 -22.85
CA ILE A 156 21.13 -7.67 -23.10
C ILE A 156 21.19 -6.83 -24.39
N LYS A 157 20.56 -7.30 -25.45
CA LYS A 157 20.45 -6.55 -26.71
C LYS A 157 19.74 -5.21 -26.54
N HIS A 158 18.75 -5.14 -25.65
CA HIS A 158 18.02 -3.91 -25.30
C HIS A 158 18.83 -2.99 -24.39
N GLY A 159 20.10 -3.30 -24.09
CA GLY A 159 21.02 -2.43 -23.35
C GLY A 159 21.13 -2.71 -21.85
N GLN A 160 20.36 -3.67 -21.31
CA GLN A 160 20.42 -4.04 -19.90
C GLN A 160 21.20 -5.37 -19.76
N LYS A 161 22.49 -5.24 -19.43
CA LYS A 161 23.40 -6.39 -19.31
C LYS A 161 23.03 -7.30 -18.13
N ASP A 162 22.88 -6.71 -16.95
CA ASP A 162 22.64 -7.45 -15.72
C ASP A 162 21.13 -7.72 -15.53
N PRO A 163 20.76 -8.85 -14.90
CA PRO A 163 19.38 -9.11 -14.51
C PRO A 163 18.81 -8.00 -13.62
N TYR A 164 17.52 -7.73 -13.72
CA TYR A 164 16.83 -6.81 -12.79
C TYR A 164 16.76 -7.37 -11.38
N GLY A 165 16.69 -8.70 -11.22
CA GLY A 165 16.66 -9.38 -9.95
C GLY A 165 15.36 -9.18 -9.16
N PHE A 166 14.24 -9.05 -9.85
CA PHE A 166 12.93 -8.91 -9.21
C PHE A 166 12.59 -10.15 -8.37
N LYS A 167 12.24 -9.93 -7.11
CA LYS A 167 12.03 -11.03 -6.15
C LYS A 167 10.56 -11.37 -5.91
N THR A 168 9.68 -10.39 -5.88
CA THR A 168 8.26 -10.56 -5.54
C THR A 168 7.41 -10.46 -6.80
N TRP A 169 6.55 -11.48 -7.03
CA TRP A 169 5.77 -11.63 -8.26
C TRP A 169 4.31 -11.91 -7.94
N CYS A 170 3.38 -11.09 -8.48
CA CYS A 170 1.95 -11.34 -8.40
C CYS A 170 1.50 -12.22 -9.56
N LEU A 171 0.77 -13.28 -9.26
CA LEU A 171 0.19 -14.21 -10.23
C LEU A 171 -1.17 -13.71 -10.70
N GLY A 172 -1.18 -12.63 -11.49
CA GLY A 172 -2.39 -11.95 -11.94
C GLY A 172 -2.81 -10.80 -11.01
N ASN A 173 -4.04 -10.31 -11.22
CA ASN A 173 -4.70 -9.26 -10.46
C ASN A 173 -6.20 -9.53 -10.41
N GLU A 174 -6.84 -9.49 -9.23
CA GLU A 174 -8.29 -9.53 -9.02
C GLU A 174 -9.02 -10.59 -9.88
N MET A 175 -8.48 -11.79 -9.95
CA MET A 175 -8.94 -12.81 -10.90
C MET A 175 -10.33 -13.36 -10.62
N ASP A 176 -10.92 -13.03 -9.46
CA ASP A 176 -12.32 -13.30 -9.08
C ASP A 176 -13.29 -12.19 -9.56
N GLY A 177 -12.78 -11.00 -9.89
CA GLY A 177 -13.58 -9.83 -10.23
C GLY A 177 -14.16 -9.88 -11.64
N PRO A 178 -15.48 -9.74 -11.83
CA PRO A 178 -16.09 -9.76 -13.18
C PRO A 178 -15.69 -8.57 -14.05
N TRP A 179 -15.10 -7.52 -13.48
CA TRP A 179 -14.52 -6.37 -14.18
C TRP A 179 -13.14 -6.66 -14.76
N GLN A 180 -12.44 -7.66 -14.21
CA GLN A 180 -11.09 -8.01 -14.63
C GLN A 180 -11.10 -8.75 -15.98
N ILE A 181 -10.29 -8.27 -16.94
CA ILE A 181 -10.18 -8.91 -18.25
C ILE A 181 -9.62 -10.32 -18.07
N GLY A 182 -10.37 -11.32 -18.57
CA GLY A 182 -10.00 -12.72 -18.44
C GLY A 182 -10.10 -13.27 -17.02
N HIS A 183 -10.99 -12.69 -16.18
CA HIS A 183 -11.31 -13.25 -14.86
C HIS A 183 -11.70 -14.73 -14.96
N LYS A 184 -11.58 -15.46 -13.88
CA LYS A 184 -11.69 -16.91 -13.85
C LYS A 184 -12.54 -17.39 -12.68
N THR A 185 -13.04 -18.60 -12.80
CA THR A 185 -13.54 -19.34 -11.63
C THR A 185 -12.36 -19.67 -10.69
N MET A 186 -12.67 -19.95 -9.42
CA MET A 186 -11.67 -20.27 -8.40
C MET A 186 -10.80 -21.49 -8.78
N ASP A 187 -11.39 -22.50 -9.44
CA ASP A 187 -10.67 -23.71 -9.87
C ASP A 187 -9.77 -23.42 -11.08
N GLU A 188 -10.28 -22.68 -12.09
CA GLU A 188 -9.49 -22.29 -13.27
C GLU A 188 -8.28 -21.44 -12.85
N TYR A 189 -8.49 -20.46 -11.96
CA TYR A 189 -7.42 -19.61 -11.49
C TYR A 189 -6.44 -20.37 -10.59
N GLY A 190 -6.93 -21.12 -9.61
CA GLY A 190 -6.10 -21.90 -8.71
C GLY A 190 -5.17 -22.85 -9.46
N ARG A 191 -5.71 -23.56 -10.48
CA ARG A 191 -4.92 -24.47 -11.32
C ARG A 191 -3.90 -23.74 -12.18
N LEU A 192 -4.26 -22.61 -12.80
CA LEU A 192 -3.37 -21.79 -13.61
C LEU A 192 -2.23 -21.21 -12.75
N ALA A 193 -2.53 -20.64 -11.58
CA ALA A 193 -1.56 -20.06 -10.67
C ALA A 193 -0.58 -21.11 -10.12
N GLU A 194 -1.07 -22.31 -9.77
CA GLU A 194 -0.25 -23.44 -9.35
C GLU A 194 0.81 -23.79 -10.39
N GLU A 195 0.39 -24.05 -11.63
CA GLU A 195 1.31 -24.46 -12.70
C GLU A 195 2.24 -23.33 -13.12
N THR A 196 1.78 -22.07 -13.05
CA THR A 196 2.65 -20.91 -13.32
C THR A 196 3.73 -20.80 -12.25
N ALA A 197 3.38 -20.90 -10.96
CA ALA A 197 4.35 -20.85 -9.88
C ALA A 197 5.39 -21.98 -9.99
N LYS A 198 4.97 -23.20 -10.27
CA LYS A 198 5.87 -24.34 -10.49
C LYS A 198 6.86 -24.06 -11.62
N ALA A 199 6.39 -23.63 -12.78
CA ALA A 199 7.22 -23.37 -13.95
C ALA A 199 8.23 -22.23 -13.68
N MET A 200 7.78 -21.12 -13.10
CA MET A 200 8.65 -19.98 -12.78
C MET A 200 9.72 -20.35 -11.74
N LYS A 201 9.40 -21.17 -10.71
CA LYS A 201 10.39 -21.65 -9.72
C LYS A 201 11.49 -22.51 -10.34
N LEU A 202 11.26 -23.17 -11.48
CA LEU A 202 12.31 -23.89 -12.22
C LEU A 202 13.33 -22.94 -12.87
N ILE A 203 12.91 -21.70 -13.19
CA ILE A 203 13.80 -20.67 -13.77
C ILE A 203 14.57 -19.95 -12.65
N ASP A 204 13.87 -19.48 -11.62
CA ASP A 204 14.47 -18.81 -10.47
C ASP A 204 13.81 -19.29 -9.16
N PRO A 205 14.43 -20.22 -8.42
CA PRO A 205 13.87 -20.74 -7.18
C PRO A 205 13.84 -19.72 -6.03
N SER A 206 14.48 -18.57 -6.17
CA SER A 206 14.62 -17.56 -5.12
C SER A 206 13.48 -16.53 -5.09
N ILE A 207 12.59 -16.52 -6.10
CA ILE A 207 11.48 -15.56 -6.18
C ILE A 207 10.33 -15.95 -5.23
N GLU A 208 9.57 -14.96 -4.81
CA GLU A 208 8.40 -15.11 -3.95
C GLU A 208 7.12 -14.81 -4.76
N PHE A 209 6.05 -15.53 -4.47
CA PHE A 209 4.78 -15.35 -5.18
C PHE A 209 3.66 -14.83 -4.29
N VAL A 210 2.88 -13.91 -4.87
CA VAL A 210 1.58 -13.48 -4.37
C VAL A 210 0.50 -14.08 -5.27
N VAL A 211 -0.42 -14.84 -4.70
CA VAL A 211 -1.61 -15.37 -5.39
C VAL A 211 -2.82 -14.50 -5.08
N CYS A 212 -3.71 -14.27 -6.03
CA CYS A 212 -4.90 -13.45 -5.81
C CYS A 212 -5.85 -14.09 -4.79
N GLY A 213 -6.16 -13.35 -3.72
CA GLY A 213 -7.33 -13.56 -2.90
C GLY A 213 -8.55 -12.83 -3.48
N SER A 214 -9.61 -12.69 -2.70
CA SER A 214 -10.80 -11.92 -3.11
C SER A 214 -10.46 -10.46 -3.31
N SER A 215 -11.02 -9.85 -4.36
CA SER A 215 -10.84 -8.44 -4.72
C SER A 215 -11.38 -7.46 -3.66
N ASN A 216 -12.28 -7.94 -2.81
CA ASN A 216 -12.74 -7.28 -1.60
C ASN A 216 -13.58 -8.26 -0.74
N LYS A 217 -13.89 -7.88 0.51
CA LYS A 217 -14.67 -8.72 1.44
C LYS A 217 -16.13 -8.94 1.03
N ASP A 218 -16.67 -8.11 0.15
CA ASP A 218 -18.07 -8.17 -0.29
C ASP A 218 -18.27 -9.04 -1.52
N MET A 219 -17.21 -9.66 -2.05
CA MET A 219 -17.32 -10.58 -3.18
C MET A 219 -18.19 -11.79 -2.82
N PRO A 220 -19.09 -12.23 -3.73
CA PRO A 220 -19.94 -13.39 -3.49
C PRO A 220 -19.17 -14.68 -3.19
N THR A 221 -17.91 -14.74 -3.59
CA THR A 221 -17.00 -15.88 -3.42
C THR A 221 -16.07 -15.72 -2.23
N PHE A 222 -16.20 -14.65 -1.44
CA PHE A 222 -15.33 -14.36 -0.30
C PHE A 222 -15.18 -15.55 0.66
N ALA A 223 -14.00 -15.79 1.14
CA ALA A 223 -13.51 -16.93 1.92
C ALA A 223 -13.56 -18.29 1.19
N LEU A 224 -14.54 -18.53 0.30
CA LEU A 224 -14.58 -19.73 -0.52
C LEU A 224 -13.51 -19.68 -1.64
N TRP A 225 -13.28 -18.51 -2.21
CA TRP A 225 -12.22 -18.27 -3.18
C TRP A 225 -10.85 -18.63 -2.60
N GLU A 226 -10.54 -18.14 -1.41
CA GLU A 226 -9.29 -18.40 -0.72
C GLU A 226 -9.08 -19.88 -0.43
N ASP A 227 -10.09 -20.61 0.10
CA ASP A 227 -10.00 -22.06 0.33
C ASP A 227 -9.66 -22.81 -0.95
N HIS A 228 -10.38 -22.52 -2.06
CA HIS A 228 -10.17 -23.21 -3.33
C HIS A 228 -8.81 -22.88 -3.94
N VAL A 229 -8.47 -21.61 -4.07
CA VAL A 229 -7.20 -21.18 -4.66
C VAL A 229 -6.01 -21.71 -3.85
N LEU A 230 -6.04 -21.61 -2.52
CA LEU A 230 -4.99 -22.14 -1.67
C LEU A 230 -4.96 -23.67 -1.63
N SER A 231 -6.07 -24.35 -1.89
CA SER A 231 -6.07 -25.82 -2.04
C SER A 231 -5.17 -26.27 -3.20
N HIS A 232 -5.02 -25.47 -4.25
CA HIS A 232 -4.08 -25.69 -5.36
C HIS A 232 -2.68 -25.17 -5.03
N THR A 233 -2.57 -23.92 -4.56
CA THR A 233 -1.34 -23.13 -4.64
C THR A 233 -0.52 -23.10 -3.34
N TYR A 234 -1.06 -23.54 -2.20
CA TYR A 234 -0.48 -23.36 -0.86
C TYR A 234 1.02 -23.72 -0.74
N ASP A 235 1.43 -24.79 -1.42
CA ASP A 235 2.80 -25.31 -1.33
C ASP A 235 3.79 -24.49 -2.19
N TYR A 236 3.30 -23.69 -3.14
CA TYR A 236 4.11 -23.01 -4.17
C TYR A 236 4.16 -21.50 -4.02
N VAL A 237 3.21 -20.87 -3.32
CA VAL A 237 3.13 -19.42 -3.17
C VAL A 237 3.43 -18.98 -1.74
N ASP A 238 3.86 -17.77 -1.55
CA ASP A 238 4.34 -17.23 -0.28
C ASP A 238 3.30 -16.34 0.39
N TYR A 239 2.51 -15.64 -0.39
CA TYR A 239 1.52 -14.65 0.05
C TYR A 239 0.18 -14.86 -0.64
N LEU A 240 -0.89 -14.56 0.08
CA LEU A 240 -2.24 -14.38 -0.44
C LEU A 240 -2.57 -12.88 -0.48
N SER A 241 -3.07 -12.38 -1.61
CA SER A 241 -3.42 -10.98 -1.80
C SER A 241 -4.76 -10.61 -1.15
N LEU A 242 -4.87 -9.37 -0.66
CA LEU A 242 -6.10 -8.74 -0.19
C LEU A 242 -6.19 -7.34 -0.78
N HIS A 243 -7.41 -6.91 -1.17
CA HIS A 243 -7.68 -5.56 -1.64
C HIS A 243 -8.85 -4.95 -0.89
N THR A 244 -8.80 -3.64 -0.63
CA THR A 244 -9.94 -2.88 -0.10
C THR A 244 -9.83 -1.40 -0.39
N TYR A 245 -10.96 -0.80 -0.70
CA TYR A 245 -11.11 0.65 -0.86
C TYR A 245 -12.31 1.13 -0.06
N TYR A 246 -12.12 2.20 0.70
CA TYR A 246 -13.18 2.79 1.51
C TYR A 246 -13.59 4.17 0.99
N GLY A 247 -14.80 4.60 1.30
CA GLY A 247 -15.32 5.92 0.95
C GLY A 247 -16.40 6.41 1.87
N ASN A 248 -16.45 7.72 2.12
CA ASN A 248 -17.47 8.37 2.90
C ASN A 248 -18.63 8.87 2.01
N ARG A 249 -19.36 7.94 1.39
CA ARG A 249 -20.46 8.25 0.47
C ARG A 249 -21.73 8.73 1.19
N SER A 250 -21.85 8.45 2.50
CA SER A 250 -22.97 8.88 3.36
C SER A 250 -22.73 10.23 4.02
N ASP A 251 -21.52 10.80 3.89
CA ASP A 251 -21.03 11.97 4.62
C ASP A 251 -21.15 11.84 6.15
N ASP A 252 -20.96 10.60 6.65
CA ASP A 252 -20.90 10.29 8.08
C ASP A 252 -19.46 9.99 8.49
N SER A 253 -18.75 11.00 8.99
CA SER A 253 -17.34 10.89 9.37
C SER A 253 -17.13 9.95 10.56
N ASN A 254 -18.09 9.75 11.48
CA ASN A 254 -17.94 8.79 12.58
C ASN A 254 -17.92 7.35 12.03
N ASP A 255 -18.87 7.02 11.16
CA ASP A 255 -18.94 5.70 10.55
C ASP A 255 -17.77 5.47 9.58
N PHE A 256 -17.34 6.52 8.90
CA PHE A 256 -16.20 6.44 7.98
C PHE A 256 -14.90 6.09 8.71
N LEU A 257 -14.62 6.69 9.87
CA LEU A 257 -13.43 6.36 10.65
C LEU A 257 -13.50 4.96 11.29
N ALA A 258 -14.68 4.35 11.40
CA ALA A 258 -14.86 2.98 11.83
C ALA A 258 -14.49 1.94 10.77
N LYS A 259 -14.28 2.32 9.49
CA LYS A 259 -13.89 1.41 8.40
C LYS A 259 -12.56 0.70 8.63
N SER A 260 -11.71 1.20 9.50
CA SER A 260 -10.50 0.47 9.93
C SER A 260 -10.82 -0.85 10.65
N ASP A 261 -11.97 -0.92 11.36
CA ASP A 261 -12.40 -2.12 12.05
C ASP A 261 -12.87 -3.19 11.03
N ASP A 262 -13.47 -2.76 9.89
CA ASP A 262 -13.75 -3.63 8.74
C ASP A 262 -12.46 -4.25 8.15
N MET A 263 -11.39 -3.46 8.06
CA MET A 263 -10.09 -3.94 7.57
C MET A 263 -9.49 -4.98 8.51
N ASP A 264 -9.58 -4.74 9.82
CA ASP A 264 -9.11 -5.66 10.86
C ASP A 264 -9.86 -7.01 10.78
N GLU A 265 -11.20 -6.98 10.68
CA GLU A 265 -12.03 -8.17 10.52
C GLU A 265 -11.72 -8.92 9.22
N PHE A 266 -11.52 -8.20 8.12
CA PHE A 266 -11.14 -8.80 6.83
C PHE A 266 -9.84 -9.59 6.96
N ILE A 267 -8.79 -8.99 7.53
CA ILE A 267 -7.50 -9.66 7.76
C ILE A 267 -7.68 -10.89 8.64
N HIS A 268 -8.41 -10.79 9.76
CA HIS A 268 -8.68 -11.90 10.67
C HIS A 268 -9.37 -13.08 9.96
N THR A 269 -10.39 -12.79 9.14
CA THR A 269 -11.11 -13.81 8.38
C THR A 269 -10.20 -14.53 7.40
N ILE A 270 -9.35 -13.80 6.69
CA ILE A 270 -8.41 -14.40 5.73
C ILE A 270 -7.31 -15.20 6.43
N ILE A 271 -6.81 -14.72 7.58
CA ILE A 271 -5.88 -15.50 8.41
C ILE A 271 -6.49 -16.84 8.83
N ALA A 272 -7.75 -16.82 9.31
CA ALA A 272 -8.46 -18.04 9.72
C ALA A 272 -8.62 -19.00 8.54
N THR A 273 -8.95 -18.51 7.35
CA THR A 273 -9.07 -19.31 6.13
C THR A 273 -7.73 -19.92 5.71
N CYS A 274 -6.65 -19.14 5.73
CA CYS A 274 -5.30 -19.65 5.48
C CYS A 274 -4.89 -20.75 6.46
N ASP A 275 -5.20 -20.58 7.73
CA ASP A 275 -4.86 -21.56 8.79
C ASP A 275 -5.75 -22.81 8.70
N TYR A 276 -7.00 -22.68 8.26
CA TYR A 276 -7.85 -23.83 7.92
C TYR A 276 -7.23 -24.65 6.77
N VAL A 277 -6.81 -24.00 5.66
CA VAL A 277 -6.17 -24.72 4.53
C VAL A 277 -4.84 -25.34 4.96
N LYS A 278 -4.05 -24.65 5.79
CA LYS A 278 -2.82 -25.18 6.39
C LYS A 278 -3.09 -26.49 7.13
N ALA A 279 -4.11 -26.51 7.98
CA ALA A 279 -4.51 -27.71 8.76
C ALA A 279 -5.01 -28.83 7.82
N LYS A 280 -5.84 -28.52 6.84
CA LYS A 280 -6.36 -29.45 5.82
C LYS A 280 -5.23 -30.12 5.04
N LYS A 281 -4.20 -29.36 4.65
CA LYS A 281 -3.00 -29.86 3.94
C LYS A 281 -1.94 -30.45 4.87
N ARG A 282 -2.10 -30.37 6.18
CA ARG A 282 -1.10 -30.76 7.19
C ARG A 282 0.26 -30.10 6.94
N SER A 283 0.26 -28.87 6.41
CA SER A 283 1.46 -28.10 6.10
C SER A 283 2.08 -27.50 7.36
N LYS A 284 3.41 -27.39 7.39
CA LYS A 284 4.14 -26.62 8.41
C LYS A 284 4.39 -25.17 8.01
N LYS A 285 4.17 -24.83 6.71
CA LYS A 285 4.33 -23.50 6.17
C LYS A 285 3.22 -22.59 6.68
N ASN A 286 3.53 -21.33 6.98
CA ASN A 286 2.53 -20.30 7.19
C ASN A 286 2.28 -19.61 5.86
N MET A 287 1.02 -19.35 5.52
CA MET A 287 0.66 -18.45 4.45
C MET A 287 0.70 -17.03 4.99
N TYR A 288 1.52 -16.18 4.39
CA TYR A 288 1.54 -14.75 4.69
C TYR A 288 0.55 -14.01 3.80
N LEU A 289 0.34 -12.74 4.11
CA LEU A 289 -0.60 -11.88 3.41
C LEU A 289 0.13 -10.72 2.73
N SER A 290 -0.33 -10.39 1.52
CA SER A 290 0.01 -9.19 0.77
C SER A 290 -1.24 -8.34 0.66
N PHE A 291 -1.32 -7.25 1.41
CA PHE A 291 -2.42 -6.30 1.26
C PHE A 291 -2.04 -5.30 0.16
N ASP A 292 -1.94 -5.78 -1.08
CA ASP A 292 -1.25 -5.10 -2.18
C ASP A 292 -2.10 -4.09 -2.95
N GLU A 293 -3.35 -3.87 -2.52
CA GLU A 293 -4.15 -2.68 -2.85
C GLU A 293 -5.01 -2.26 -1.66
N TRP A 294 -4.81 -1.05 -1.16
CA TRP A 294 -5.65 -0.46 -0.12
C TRP A 294 -5.58 1.06 -0.16
N ASN A 295 -6.70 1.74 0.00
CA ASN A 295 -6.78 3.20 0.16
C ASN A 295 -8.23 3.65 0.42
N VAL A 296 -8.42 4.97 0.41
CA VAL A 296 -9.70 5.65 0.24
C VAL A 296 -9.91 5.92 -1.26
N TRP A 297 -11.12 5.67 -1.78
CA TRP A 297 -11.46 5.95 -3.17
C TRP A 297 -12.96 6.21 -3.34
N TYR A 298 -13.35 7.47 -3.55
CA TYR A 298 -14.74 7.84 -3.83
C TYR A 298 -14.93 9.26 -4.38
N HIS A 299 -13.92 10.14 -4.30
CA HIS A 299 -14.10 11.56 -4.64
C HIS A 299 -14.23 11.81 -6.13
N SER A 300 -13.52 11.06 -6.98
CA SER A 300 -13.44 11.26 -8.42
C SER A 300 -14.48 10.49 -9.24
N ASN A 301 -15.23 9.55 -8.65
CA ASN A 301 -16.05 8.57 -9.35
C ASN A 301 -16.96 9.15 -10.46
N ALA A 302 -17.54 10.32 -10.26
CA ALA A 302 -18.41 10.94 -11.27
C ALA A 302 -17.63 11.45 -12.48
N ALA A 303 -16.45 12.04 -12.26
CA ALA A 303 -15.55 12.51 -13.32
C ALA A 303 -14.95 11.31 -14.10
N ASP A 304 -14.58 10.24 -13.39
CA ASP A 304 -14.03 9.04 -14.00
C ASP A 304 -15.01 8.36 -14.94
N ASN A 305 -16.28 8.27 -14.53
CA ASN A 305 -17.36 7.73 -15.37
C ASN A 305 -17.55 8.59 -16.64
N ASP A 306 -17.54 9.91 -16.51
CA ASP A 306 -17.66 10.82 -17.69
C ASP A 306 -16.51 10.60 -18.67
N ILE A 307 -15.27 10.53 -18.17
CA ILE A 307 -14.09 10.32 -19.01
C ILE A 307 -14.18 8.97 -19.74
N THR A 308 -14.46 7.88 -19.02
CA THR A 308 -14.44 6.53 -19.58
C THR A 308 -15.62 6.24 -20.52
N GLU A 309 -16.76 6.90 -20.32
CA GLU A 309 -17.96 6.69 -21.14
C GLU A 309 -18.05 7.65 -22.31
N ASN A 310 -17.74 8.95 -22.10
CA ASN A 310 -17.96 9.99 -23.08
C ASN A 310 -16.68 10.45 -23.80
N HIS A 311 -15.51 10.23 -23.17
CA HIS A 311 -14.22 10.69 -23.67
C HIS A 311 -13.12 9.63 -23.64
N PRO A 312 -13.39 8.37 -24.08
CA PRO A 312 -12.43 7.27 -24.01
C PRO A 312 -11.23 7.48 -24.96
N TRP A 313 -10.24 6.64 -24.79
CA TRP A 313 -9.05 6.51 -25.65
C TRP A 313 -8.15 7.75 -25.68
N GLN A 314 -8.06 8.43 -24.55
CA GLN A 314 -7.09 9.50 -24.34
C GLN A 314 -5.74 8.93 -23.85
N ILE A 315 -4.66 9.65 -24.07
CA ILE A 315 -3.37 9.38 -23.45
C ILE A 315 -3.38 10.03 -22.07
N ALA A 316 -3.08 9.25 -21.03
CA ALA A 316 -2.99 9.71 -19.65
C ALA A 316 -4.19 10.62 -19.23
N PRO A 317 -5.44 10.13 -19.35
CA PRO A 317 -6.59 10.91 -18.90
C PRO A 317 -6.53 11.12 -17.37
N PRO A 318 -7.11 12.21 -16.82
CA PRO A 318 -7.10 12.46 -15.37
C PRO A 318 -8.11 11.56 -14.65
N LEU A 319 -7.82 10.26 -14.58
CA LEU A 319 -8.65 9.23 -13.91
C LEU A 319 -8.22 9.03 -12.46
N LEU A 320 -9.19 8.79 -11.59
CA LEU A 320 -9.01 8.48 -10.18
C LEU A 320 -8.17 9.56 -9.43
N GLU A 321 -8.29 10.81 -9.86
CA GLU A 321 -7.58 11.92 -9.20
C GLU A 321 -8.37 12.42 -7.98
N ASP A 322 -8.54 11.55 -6.98
CA ASP A 322 -9.15 11.91 -5.71
C ASP A 322 -8.34 13.00 -5.00
N ILE A 323 -9.01 14.04 -4.55
CA ILE A 323 -8.42 15.09 -3.72
C ILE A 323 -8.78 14.81 -2.27
N TYR A 324 -7.79 14.32 -1.53
CA TYR A 324 -7.97 13.86 -0.16
C TYR A 324 -8.10 15.00 0.83
N ASN A 325 -9.12 14.90 1.67
CA ASN A 325 -9.35 15.78 2.79
C ASN A 325 -8.69 15.26 4.09
N PHE A 326 -8.94 15.91 5.22
CA PHE A 326 -8.29 15.55 6.48
C PHE A 326 -8.88 14.27 7.09
N GLU A 327 -10.20 13.98 6.95
CA GLU A 327 -10.75 12.72 7.46
C GLU A 327 -10.19 11.50 6.72
N ASP A 328 -9.86 11.63 5.42
CA ASP A 328 -9.19 10.58 4.65
C ASP A 328 -7.80 10.26 5.25
N ALA A 329 -7.07 11.30 5.67
CA ALA A 329 -5.77 11.11 6.33
C ALA A 329 -5.89 10.38 7.67
N LEU A 330 -6.95 10.65 8.43
CA LEU A 330 -7.22 9.93 9.68
C LEU A 330 -7.52 8.45 9.43
N LEU A 331 -8.35 8.14 8.42
CA LEU A 331 -8.64 6.75 8.07
C LEU A 331 -7.41 6.01 7.54
N VAL A 332 -6.58 6.65 6.70
CA VAL A 332 -5.30 6.07 6.25
C VAL A 332 -4.38 5.79 7.44
N GLY A 333 -4.32 6.69 8.43
CA GLY A 333 -3.59 6.46 9.68
C GLY A 333 -4.11 5.25 10.47
N LEU A 334 -5.42 5.11 10.58
CA LEU A 334 -6.08 3.96 11.22
C LEU A 334 -5.78 2.65 10.49
N MET A 335 -5.88 2.63 9.16
CA MET A 335 -5.52 1.44 8.34
C MET A 335 -4.07 1.05 8.52
N LEU A 336 -3.13 2.00 8.62
CA LEU A 336 -1.71 1.74 8.92
C LEU A 336 -1.53 1.12 10.32
N ILE A 337 -2.28 1.56 11.32
CA ILE A 337 -2.28 0.94 12.66
C ILE A 337 -2.72 -0.53 12.56
N VAL A 338 -3.77 -0.82 11.80
CA VAL A 338 -4.25 -2.20 11.57
C VAL A 338 -3.17 -3.05 10.89
N LEU A 339 -2.54 -2.55 9.82
CA LEU A 339 -1.49 -3.29 9.12
C LEU A 339 -0.29 -3.60 10.03
N ILE A 340 0.11 -2.66 10.89
CA ILE A 340 1.19 -2.86 11.86
C ILE A 340 0.80 -3.90 12.92
N ARG A 341 -0.44 -3.88 13.42
CA ARG A 341 -0.95 -4.89 14.36
C ARG A 341 -0.92 -6.30 13.79
N HIS A 342 -1.15 -6.44 12.48
CA HIS A 342 -1.13 -7.73 11.79
C HIS A 342 0.23 -8.09 11.16
N SER A 343 1.31 -7.42 11.58
CA SER A 343 2.65 -7.63 11.01
C SER A 343 3.21 -9.05 11.18
N ASP A 344 2.62 -9.88 12.03
CA ASP A 344 2.92 -11.31 12.12
C ASP A 344 2.49 -12.08 10.86
N ARG A 345 1.42 -11.66 10.20
CA ARG A 345 0.86 -12.31 9.00
C ARG A 345 0.95 -11.43 7.75
N VAL A 346 0.70 -10.13 7.84
CA VAL A 346 0.86 -9.17 6.72
C VAL A 346 2.34 -8.82 6.58
N LYS A 347 2.94 -9.19 5.45
CA LYS A 347 4.37 -8.94 5.18
C LYS A 347 4.59 -7.95 4.05
N VAL A 348 3.60 -7.77 3.19
CA VAL A 348 3.59 -6.78 2.11
C VAL A 348 2.27 -6.03 2.19
N ALA A 349 2.31 -4.71 1.96
CA ALA A 349 1.11 -3.91 1.73
C ALA A 349 1.47 -2.76 0.79
N CYS A 350 0.58 -2.44 -0.17
CA CYS A 350 0.84 -1.40 -1.14
C CYS A 350 -0.31 -0.39 -1.15
N LEU A 351 -0.02 0.83 -0.71
CA LEU A 351 -0.96 1.94 -0.87
C LEU A 351 -1.23 2.17 -2.36
N ALA A 352 -2.47 2.07 -2.77
CA ALA A 352 -2.90 2.28 -4.15
C ALA A 352 -3.46 3.70 -4.32
N GLN A 353 -2.81 4.59 -5.10
CA GLN A 353 -1.51 4.38 -5.72
C GLN A 353 -0.49 5.39 -5.17
N LEU A 354 0.59 5.64 -5.92
CA LEU A 354 1.66 6.50 -5.41
C LEU A 354 1.60 7.93 -5.93
N ILE A 355 1.26 8.12 -7.21
CA ILE A 355 1.28 9.43 -7.89
C ILE A 355 -0.02 9.63 -8.67
N ASN A 356 -0.66 10.79 -8.51
CA ASN A 356 -1.85 11.30 -9.19
C ASN A 356 -3.12 10.46 -9.00
N VAL A 357 -3.05 9.16 -9.14
CA VAL A 357 -4.18 8.24 -9.12
C VAL A 357 -4.41 7.77 -7.69
N ILE A 358 -5.50 8.20 -7.05
CA ILE A 358 -5.81 7.93 -5.62
C ILE A 358 -4.55 7.95 -4.73
N ALA A 359 -3.77 9.02 -4.80
CA ALA A 359 -2.37 9.02 -4.40
C ALA A 359 -2.00 10.06 -3.34
N PRO A 360 -0.97 9.82 -2.52
CA PRO A 360 -0.44 10.80 -1.58
C PRO A 360 0.31 11.95 -2.26
N ILE A 361 0.78 11.76 -3.51
CA ILE A 361 1.55 12.74 -4.28
C ILE A 361 0.78 13.10 -5.55
N MET A 362 0.63 14.39 -5.79
CA MET A 362 0.03 14.91 -7.01
C MET A 362 1.02 15.77 -7.81
N THR A 363 0.86 15.83 -9.12
CA THR A 363 1.56 16.77 -10.01
C THR A 363 0.58 17.79 -10.57
N ASP A 364 1.01 19.06 -10.66
CA ASP A 364 0.17 20.11 -11.25
C ASP A 364 -0.03 19.86 -12.75
N PRO A 365 -1.27 19.70 -13.24
CA PRO A 365 -1.55 19.44 -14.66
C PRO A 365 -1.19 20.64 -15.56
N ASN A 366 -0.97 21.82 -14.98
CA ASN A 366 -0.58 23.03 -15.72
C ASN A 366 0.93 23.21 -15.86
N GLY A 367 1.73 22.16 -15.57
CA GLY A 367 3.18 22.17 -15.72
C GLY A 367 3.94 22.75 -14.52
N GLY A 368 3.30 22.84 -13.36
CA GLY A 368 3.92 23.16 -12.09
C GLY A 368 4.66 21.98 -11.45
N GLY A 369 4.98 22.10 -10.17
CA GLY A 369 5.65 21.07 -9.38
C GLY A 369 4.70 19.98 -8.88
N SER A 370 5.24 19.09 -8.05
CA SER A 370 4.46 18.12 -7.29
C SER A 370 4.09 18.67 -5.91
N TRP A 371 3.06 18.07 -5.29
CA TRP A 371 2.60 18.45 -3.97
C TRP A 371 2.07 17.26 -3.15
N LYS A 372 1.98 17.45 -1.83
CA LYS A 372 1.58 16.42 -0.86
C LYS A 372 0.10 16.55 -0.54
N GLN A 373 -0.65 15.48 -0.72
CA GLN A 373 -2.01 15.37 -0.21
C GLN A 373 -2.01 15.11 1.32
N THR A 374 -3.15 15.19 1.95
CA THR A 374 -3.28 15.01 3.42
C THR A 374 -2.84 13.61 3.87
N ILE A 375 -3.14 12.57 3.07
CA ILE A 375 -2.78 11.16 3.36
C ILE A 375 -1.27 10.89 3.29
N PHE A 376 -0.48 11.80 2.72
CA PHE A 376 0.98 11.71 2.65
C PHE A 376 1.59 11.58 4.06
N TYR A 377 1.09 12.34 5.02
CA TYR A 377 1.74 12.48 6.32
C TYR A 377 1.61 11.25 7.21
N PRO A 378 0.42 10.64 7.44
CA PRO A 378 0.34 9.41 8.23
C PRO A 378 1.14 8.28 7.60
N PHE A 379 1.14 8.15 6.26
CA PHE A 379 1.95 7.15 5.57
C PHE A 379 3.46 7.39 5.78
N MET A 380 3.93 8.61 5.58
CA MET A 380 5.33 8.99 5.80
C MET A 380 5.77 8.69 7.24
N HIS A 381 4.96 9.04 8.23
CA HIS A 381 5.29 8.79 9.63
C HIS A 381 5.38 7.29 9.92
N ALA A 382 4.41 6.51 9.46
CA ALA A 382 4.41 5.05 9.65
C ALA A 382 5.61 4.41 8.95
N SER A 383 5.93 4.78 7.71
CA SER A 383 7.07 4.22 6.98
C SER A 383 8.42 4.55 7.62
N LYS A 384 8.59 5.77 8.14
CA LYS A 384 9.86 6.22 8.77
C LYS A 384 10.05 5.69 10.19
N TYR A 385 9.01 5.69 10.99
CA TYR A 385 9.09 5.41 12.42
C TYR A 385 8.50 4.06 12.82
N GLY A 386 7.78 3.40 11.93
CA GLY A 386 7.15 2.10 12.16
C GLY A 386 8.03 0.90 11.80
N ARG A 387 9.36 1.02 11.87
CA ARG A 387 10.30 -0.07 11.55
C ARG A 387 10.91 -0.64 12.82
N GLY A 388 10.70 -1.91 13.07
CA GLY A 388 11.16 -2.60 14.28
C GLY A 388 10.29 -3.79 14.62
N VAL A 389 9.98 -3.96 15.89
CA VAL A 389 9.06 -4.99 16.42
C VAL A 389 7.75 -4.31 16.78
N ALA A 390 6.65 -4.76 16.19
CA ALA A 390 5.31 -4.33 16.59
C ALA A 390 4.98 -4.87 17.99
N LEU A 391 4.45 -4.00 18.82
CA LEU A 391 3.98 -4.34 20.16
C LEU A 391 2.45 -4.20 20.22
N GLN A 392 1.81 -5.13 20.91
CA GLN A 392 0.37 -5.09 21.16
C GLN A 392 0.07 -4.25 22.40
N PRO A 393 -0.45 -3.01 22.27
CA PRO A 393 -0.83 -2.25 23.45
C PRO A 393 -2.13 -2.81 24.06
N VAL A 394 -2.25 -2.72 25.37
CA VAL A 394 -3.52 -2.94 26.05
C VAL A 394 -4.16 -1.59 26.30
N ILE A 395 -5.32 -1.35 25.65
CA ILE A 395 -5.99 -0.04 25.66
C ILE A 395 -7.35 -0.16 26.34
N SER A 396 -7.67 0.80 27.21
CA SER A 396 -9.00 1.06 27.75
C SER A 396 -9.35 2.50 27.41
N SER A 397 -10.29 2.67 26.48
CA SER A 397 -10.76 3.97 26.00
C SER A 397 -12.25 4.13 26.24
N THR A 398 -12.72 5.36 26.19
CA THR A 398 -14.15 5.64 26.00
C THR A 398 -14.58 5.22 24.61
N GLU A 399 -15.88 5.11 24.40
CA GLU A 399 -16.51 4.68 23.15
C GLU A 399 -17.52 5.72 22.68
N HIS A 400 -17.88 5.64 21.40
CA HIS A 400 -19.00 6.35 20.81
C HIS A 400 -19.74 5.49 19.79
N GLU A 401 -21.01 5.82 19.57
CA GLU A 401 -21.88 5.12 18.63
C GLU A 401 -21.66 5.62 17.20
N THR A 402 -21.68 4.71 16.24
CA THR A 402 -21.68 4.97 14.79
C THR A 402 -22.93 4.44 14.15
N SER A 403 -23.24 4.87 12.93
CA SER A 403 -24.46 4.48 12.23
C SER A 403 -24.41 3.05 11.67
N GLY A 404 -23.22 2.55 11.30
CA GLY A 404 -23.04 1.26 10.63
C GLY A 404 -22.21 0.23 11.41
N HIS A 405 -21.37 0.67 12.37
CA HIS A 405 -20.43 -0.20 13.09
C HIS A 405 -20.76 -0.35 14.60
N GLY A 406 -21.88 0.24 15.08
CA GLY A 406 -22.23 0.22 16.50
C GLY A 406 -21.27 1.04 17.35
N SER A 407 -20.98 0.57 18.58
CA SER A 407 -20.06 1.23 19.50
C SER A 407 -18.61 0.93 19.15
N ILE A 408 -17.81 1.97 18.95
CA ILE A 408 -16.37 1.86 18.67
C ILE A 408 -15.55 2.63 19.69
N THR A 409 -14.29 2.22 19.92
CA THR A 409 -13.38 2.92 20.82
C THR A 409 -13.00 4.29 20.27
N ASP A 410 -12.84 5.28 21.16
CA ASP A 410 -12.42 6.63 20.77
C ASP A 410 -10.93 6.68 20.38
N VAL A 411 -10.07 5.80 20.94
CA VAL A 411 -8.62 5.77 20.69
C VAL A 411 -8.21 4.43 20.09
N GLU A 412 -7.57 4.50 18.93
CA GLU A 412 -6.86 3.39 18.31
C GLU A 412 -5.37 3.66 18.31
N ALA A 413 -4.56 2.66 18.68
CA ALA A 413 -3.11 2.82 18.72
C ALA A 413 -2.35 1.51 18.50
N VAL A 414 -1.09 1.65 18.09
CA VAL A 414 -0.08 0.59 18.05
C VAL A 414 1.26 1.15 18.46
N ALA A 415 2.13 0.33 19.02
CA ALA A 415 3.49 0.73 19.34
C ALA A 415 4.51 -0.09 18.54
N VAL A 416 5.64 0.53 18.22
CA VAL A 416 6.76 -0.12 17.53
C VAL A 416 8.03 0.13 18.31
N TYR A 417 8.77 -0.94 18.61
CA TYR A 417 10.06 -0.87 19.25
C TYR A 417 11.17 -1.16 18.23
N ASN A 418 12.01 -0.17 18.00
CA ASN A 418 13.23 -0.31 17.22
C ASN A 418 14.41 -0.51 18.17
N GLU A 419 14.85 -1.76 18.32
CA GLU A 419 15.93 -2.11 19.23
C GLU A 419 17.29 -1.52 18.81
N GLU A 420 17.54 -1.48 17.49
CA GLU A 420 18.82 -0.96 16.93
C GLU A 420 18.99 0.54 17.18
N LYS A 421 17.88 1.28 17.11
CA LYS A 421 17.86 2.73 17.37
C LYS A 421 17.59 3.09 18.84
N GLU A 422 17.26 2.09 19.66
CA GLU A 422 16.77 2.27 21.02
C GLU A 422 15.61 3.28 21.09
N GLU A 423 14.61 3.08 20.24
CA GLU A 423 13.48 3.98 20.04
C GLU A 423 12.15 3.25 20.16
N VAL A 424 11.15 3.87 20.79
CA VAL A 424 9.74 3.43 20.80
C VAL A 424 8.91 4.48 20.13
N THR A 425 8.11 4.07 19.16
CA THR A 425 7.14 4.95 18.50
C THR A 425 5.73 4.45 18.78
N ILE A 426 4.87 5.33 19.27
CA ILE A 426 3.46 5.09 19.46
C ILE A 426 2.71 5.87 18.38
N PHE A 427 1.95 5.17 17.55
CA PHE A 427 0.99 5.74 16.62
C PHE A 427 -0.39 5.66 17.26
N ALA A 428 -1.10 6.78 17.32
CA ALA A 428 -2.43 6.84 17.91
C ALA A 428 -3.35 7.77 17.13
N VAL A 429 -4.61 7.37 16.98
CA VAL A 429 -5.69 8.22 16.45
C VAL A 429 -6.74 8.42 17.54
N ASN A 430 -7.04 9.68 17.83
CA ASN A 430 -8.29 10.02 18.50
C ASN A 430 -9.36 10.17 17.40
N ARG A 431 -10.25 9.18 17.29
CA ARG A 431 -11.35 9.19 16.31
C ARG A 431 -12.66 9.79 16.84
N ASN A 432 -12.64 10.32 18.07
CA ASN A 432 -13.72 11.15 18.57
C ASN A 432 -13.68 12.54 17.92
N LEU A 433 -14.77 12.91 17.23
CA LEU A 433 -14.84 14.16 16.45
C LEU A 433 -15.16 15.39 17.31
N LYS A 434 -15.46 15.22 18.61
CA LYS A 434 -15.98 16.27 19.49
C LYS A 434 -15.10 16.55 20.70
N GLU A 435 -14.39 15.55 21.21
CA GLU A 435 -13.74 15.63 22.50
C GLU A 435 -12.26 15.24 22.45
N ASP A 436 -11.44 16.03 23.12
CA ASP A 436 -10.05 15.72 23.39
C ASP A 436 -9.96 14.57 24.40
N ILE A 437 -8.88 13.77 24.29
CA ILE A 437 -8.64 12.64 25.19
C ILE A 437 -7.25 12.77 25.82
N VAL A 438 -7.19 12.65 27.13
CA VAL A 438 -5.94 12.47 27.84
C VAL A 438 -5.59 10.98 27.86
N LEU A 439 -4.56 10.60 27.12
CA LEU A 439 -4.04 9.24 27.07
C LEU A 439 -2.93 9.07 28.12
N ASN A 440 -3.19 8.25 29.14
CA ASN A 440 -2.21 7.85 30.13
C ASN A 440 -1.62 6.50 29.73
N THR A 441 -0.30 6.49 29.43
CA THR A 441 0.37 5.28 28.92
C THR A 441 1.47 4.83 29.89
N ASP A 442 1.34 3.60 30.38
CA ASP A 442 2.40 2.91 31.13
C ASP A 442 3.46 2.38 30.16
N VAL A 443 4.69 2.89 30.29
CA VAL A 443 5.87 2.49 29.52
C VAL A 443 7.04 2.08 30.42
N ARG A 444 6.75 1.58 31.64
CA ARG A 444 7.78 1.22 32.64
C ARG A 444 8.76 0.14 32.14
N SER A 445 8.40 -0.69 31.18
CA SER A 445 9.34 -1.65 30.54
C SER A 445 10.44 -0.95 29.72
N PHE A 446 10.33 0.37 29.48
CA PHE A 446 11.29 1.20 28.77
C PHE A 446 12.02 2.15 29.73
N GLU A 447 12.59 1.58 30.80
CA GLU A 447 13.39 2.35 31.77
C GLU A 447 14.56 3.06 31.09
N GLY A 448 14.78 4.34 31.45
CA GLY A 448 15.82 5.18 30.87
C GLY A 448 15.46 5.80 29.51
N TYR A 449 14.21 5.69 29.07
CA TYR A 449 13.72 6.39 27.90
C TYR A 449 13.11 7.75 28.31
N ARG A 450 13.11 8.69 27.37
CA ARG A 450 12.47 10.00 27.50
C ARG A 450 11.65 10.31 26.25
N VAL A 451 10.72 11.24 26.35
CA VAL A 451 10.00 11.79 25.21
C VAL A 451 10.97 12.55 24.32
N ALA A 452 11.12 12.12 23.08
CA ALA A 452 11.90 12.84 22.06
C ALA A 452 11.05 13.89 21.38
N GLU A 453 9.84 13.50 20.94
CA GLU A 453 8.89 14.38 20.28
C GLU A 453 7.47 13.81 20.33
N HIS A 454 6.49 14.69 20.18
CA HIS A 454 5.11 14.36 19.88
C HIS A 454 4.68 15.15 18.63
N ILE A 455 4.44 14.43 17.53
CA ILE A 455 3.99 14.98 16.25
C ILE A 455 2.48 14.79 16.15
N VAL A 456 1.76 15.85 15.75
CA VAL A 456 0.32 15.84 15.60
C VAL A 456 -0.05 16.31 14.20
N LEU A 457 -1.00 15.62 13.56
CA LEU A 457 -1.74 16.08 12.40
C LEU A 457 -3.18 16.28 12.84
N GLU A 458 -3.68 17.52 12.79
CA GLU A 458 -5.00 17.89 13.28
C GLU A 458 -5.57 19.04 12.47
N SER A 459 -6.91 19.13 12.41
CA SER A 459 -7.66 20.25 11.85
C SER A 459 -9.05 20.31 12.50
N ASP A 460 -9.60 21.52 12.67
CA ASP A 460 -10.99 21.70 13.07
C ASP A 460 -11.97 21.45 11.90
N ASP A 461 -11.50 21.50 10.66
CA ASP A 461 -12.25 21.19 9.45
C ASP A 461 -11.81 19.83 8.90
N LEU A 462 -12.70 18.84 8.98
CA LEU A 462 -12.45 17.49 8.48
C LEU A 462 -12.37 17.43 6.95
N LYS A 463 -12.94 18.41 6.26
CA LYS A 463 -13.01 18.45 4.79
C LYS A 463 -11.92 19.32 4.15
N VAL A 464 -11.02 19.88 4.96
CA VAL A 464 -9.90 20.66 4.44
C VAL A 464 -8.95 19.79 3.62
N VAL A 465 -8.49 20.34 2.49
CA VAL A 465 -7.58 19.67 1.55
C VAL A 465 -6.28 20.46 1.40
N ASN A 466 -5.22 19.76 0.98
CA ASN A 466 -4.01 20.39 0.44
C ASN A 466 -4.11 20.52 -1.07
N ALA A 467 -3.45 21.50 -1.64
CA ALA A 467 -3.40 21.76 -3.08
C ALA A 467 -2.02 22.27 -3.49
N PHE A 468 -1.77 22.35 -4.79
CA PHE A 468 -0.51 22.92 -5.30
C PHE A 468 -0.27 24.32 -4.73
N GLY A 469 0.86 24.51 -4.06
CA GLY A 469 1.22 25.77 -3.40
C GLY A 469 0.44 26.09 -2.12
N GLN A 470 -0.44 25.19 -1.66
CA GLN A 470 -1.26 25.36 -0.45
C GLN A 470 -1.20 24.12 0.44
N GLU A 471 -0.49 24.21 1.55
CA GLU A 471 -0.35 23.16 2.54
C GLU A 471 -1.16 23.53 3.80
N ASN A 472 -2.49 23.36 3.69
CA ASN A 472 -3.45 23.76 4.73
C ASN A 472 -3.39 22.84 5.95
N VAL A 473 -3.07 21.55 5.73
CA VAL A 473 -2.90 20.52 6.76
C VAL A 473 -1.50 19.98 6.66
N LYS A 474 -0.74 20.13 7.75
CA LYS A 474 0.61 19.59 7.88
C LYS A 474 0.92 19.21 9.32
N PRO A 475 1.85 18.27 9.55
CA PRO A 475 2.26 17.89 10.90
C PRO A 475 2.89 19.05 11.64
N LYS A 476 2.66 19.08 12.95
CA LYS A 476 3.35 20.00 13.89
C LYS A 476 3.82 19.25 15.12
N THR A 477 4.94 19.68 15.69
CA THR A 477 5.41 19.17 16.97
C THR A 477 4.70 19.90 18.11
N THR A 478 4.30 19.17 19.14
CA THR A 478 3.65 19.69 20.34
C THR A 478 4.44 19.33 21.60
N GLN A 479 4.23 20.08 22.69
CA GLN A 479 4.79 19.81 24.02
C GLN A 479 3.75 19.17 24.97
N GLN A 480 2.67 18.63 24.43
CA GLN A 480 1.53 18.11 25.19
C GLN A 480 1.70 16.65 25.66
N THR A 481 2.93 16.13 25.61
CA THR A 481 3.30 14.85 26.21
C THR A 481 4.35 15.06 27.28
N THR A 482 4.04 14.59 28.48
CA THR A 482 4.97 14.55 29.61
C THR A 482 5.22 13.11 30.05
N MET A 483 6.36 12.85 30.66
CA MET A 483 6.71 11.54 31.22
C MET A 483 7.18 11.69 32.66
N ASP A 484 6.59 10.93 33.57
CA ASP A 484 7.00 10.84 34.96
C ASP A 484 6.99 9.38 35.41
N ASN A 485 8.12 8.88 35.97
CA ASN A 485 8.26 7.52 36.52
C ASN A 485 7.78 6.39 35.59
N GLY A 486 7.97 6.52 34.27
CA GLY A 486 7.54 5.54 33.26
C GLY A 486 6.05 5.62 32.91
N GLU A 487 5.37 6.69 33.30
CA GLU A 487 4.02 7.00 32.87
C GLU A 487 4.03 8.22 31.94
N LEU A 488 3.49 8.07 30.73
CA LEU A 488 3.25 9.16 29.80
C LEU A 488 1.84 9.72 30.02
N THR A 489 1.72 11.05 30.00
CA THR A 489 0.44 11.75 29.88
C THR A 489 0.46 12.53 28.58
N SER A 490 -0.39 12.19 27.63
CA SER A 490 -0.46 12.79 26.31
C SER A 490 -1.85 13.34 26.03
N MET A 491 -1.95 14.58 25.58
CA MET A 491 -3.20 15.14 25.08
C MET A 491 -3.35 14.76 23.61
N LEU A 492 -4.39 14.00 23.28
CA LEU A 492 -4.81 13.71 21.91
C LEU A 492 -6.02 14.59 21.60
N HIS A 493 -5.85 15.59 20.76
CA HIS A 493 -6.95 16.44 20.33
C HIS A 493 -8.02 15.64 19.58
N LYS A 494 -9.26 16.11 19.57
CA LYS A 494 -10.34 15.51 18.77
C LYS A 494 -9.90 15.35 17.32
N ALA A 495 -10.30 14.27 16.69
CA ALA A 495 -10.00 14.02 15.28
C ALA A 495 -8.50 14.28 14.98
N SER A 496 -7.57 13.51 15.55
CA SER A 496 -6.14 13.73 15.36
C SER A 496 -5.35 12.44 15.14
N TRP A 497 -4.34 12.52 14.28
CA TRP A 497 -3.26 11.54 14.15
C TRP A 497 -2.07 11.98 14.99
N ASN A 498 -1.55 11.07 15.80
CA ASN A 498 -0.49 11.36 16.77
C ASN A 498 0.67 10.37 16.62
N VAL A 499 1.90 10.87 16.68
CA VAL A 499 3.13 10.08 16.70
C VAL A 499 3.94 10.50 17.91
N ILE A 500 4.02 9.64 18.93
CA ILE A 500 4.79 9.91 20.16
C ILE A 500 6.05 9.06 20.12
N ARG A 501 7.21 9.70 20.14
CA ARG A 501 8.50 9.01 20.05
C ARG A 501 9.26 9.12 21.36
N LEU A 502 9.72 7.96 21.83
CA LEU A 502 10.60 7.84 22.98
C LEU A 502 11.97 7.38 22.51
N VAL A 503 13.01 7.96 23.06
CA VAL A 503 14.40 7.55 22.80
C VAL A 503 15.09 7.28 24.12
N LYS A 504 16.00 6.32 24.13
CA LYS A 504 16.80 6.03 25.32
C LYS A 504 17.77 7.16 25.58
N ASP A 505 17.88 7.57 26.86
CA ASP A 505 18.87 8.54 27.27
C ASP A 505 20.29 7.93 27.15
N ASN A 506 21.08 8.49 26.27
CA ASN A 506 22.53 8.21 26.25
C ASN A 506 23.15 8.96 27.41
N LYS A 507 23.35 8.28 28.57
CA LYS A 507 24.12 8.80 29.68
C LYS A 507 25.61 8.75 29.39
#